data_088b842fb71d65d82fe1f3a904a35116
#
_entry.id   088b842fb71d65d82fe1f3a904a35116
#
_cell.length_a   1.000
_cell.length_b   1.000
_cell.length_c   1.000
_cell.angle_alpha   90.00
_cell.angle_beta   90.00
_cell.angle_gamma   90.00
#
_symmetry.space_group_name_H-M   'P 1'
#
loop_
_entity.id
_entity.type
_entity.pdbx_description
1 polymer ?
#
loop_
_entity_poly.entity_id
_entity_poly.type
_entity_poly.pdbx_seq_one_letter_code
_entity_poly.pdbx_strand_id
1 'polypeptide(L)'
;MSVILEDAGAVPQRKVDQLLAHYYLSHKNPVNERIHFVAIPLIALSLMGLLSALHPWLAYAFVAASMVYYARLSAVFFVSMTVISAAMLAAVHAMGSHVLWLSAVIFVVAWIFQFIGHHVEGRKPSFVEDIQYLWVGPIFVLSRLFLHL
;
A
#
# COMPACT_ATOMS: atom_id res chain seq x y z
N MET A 1 -18.58 -33.05 25.75
CA MET A 1 -19.51 -32.72 24.69
C MET A 1 -18.78 -31.78 23.72
N SER A 2 -18.09 -32.37 22.78
CA SER A 2 -17.37 -31.66 21.73
C SER A 2 -18.40 -31.14 20.75
N VAL A 3 -18.62 -29.84 20.77
CA VAL A 3 -19.38 -29.19 19.72
C VAL A 3 -18.44 -29.09 18.52
N ILE A 4 -18.65 -30.00 17.64
CA ILE A 4 -18.22 -29.91 16.26
C ILE A 4 -18.96 -28.73 15.66
N LEU A 5 -18.35 -27.55 15.73
CA LEU A 5 -18.66 -26.48 14.80
C LEU A 5 -17.89 -26.78 13.52
N GLU A 6 -18.26 -27.90 12.95
CA GLU A 6 -17.88 -28.26 11.61
C GLU A 6 -18.53 -27.29 10.65
N ASP A 7 -17.65 -26.54 9.99
CA ASP A 7 -17.66 -26.39 8.56
C ASP A 7 -19.04 -26.06 7.93
N ALA A 8 -19.65 -24.99 8.39
CA ALA A 8 -20.60 -24.29 7.59
C ALA A 8 -19.82 -23.73 6.39
N GLY A 9 -19.84 -24.44 5.28
CA GLY A 9 -19.16 -24.24 4.03
C GLY A 9 -18.42 -22.93 3.91
N ALA A 10 -17.14 -22.95 4.18
CA ALA A 10 -16.27 -21.78 4.04
C ALA A 10 -16.38 -21.34 2.58
N VAL A 11 -17.11 -20.27 2.34
CA VAL A 11 -17.09 -19.57 1.05
C VAL A 11 -15.62 -19.34 0.74
N PRO A 12 -15.09 -19.81 -0.39
CA PRO A 12 -13.68 -19.64 -0.71
C PRO A 12 -13.36 -18.16 -0.65
N GLN A 13 -12.60 -17.76 0.37
CA GLN A 13 -12.22 -16.37 0.57
C GLN A 13 -11.35 -15.96 -0.61
N ARG A 14 -11.71 -14.84 -1.23
CA ARG A 14 -10.89 -14.27 -2.30
C ARG A 14 -9.50 -14.00 -1.75
N LYS A 15 -8.48 -14.16 -2.60
CA LYS A 15 -7.08 -13.89 -2.22
C LYS A 15 -6.90 -12.50 -1.62
N VAL A 16 -7.63 -11.50 -2.13
CA VAL A 16 -7.60 -10.15 -1.60
C VAL A 16 -8.13 -10.08 -0.15
N ASP A 17 -9.16 -10.84 0.18
CA ASP A 17 -9.73 -10.85 1.53
C ASP A 17 -8.76 -11.48 2.53
N GLN A 18 -8.03 -12.52 2.12
CA GLN A 18 -6.98 -13.15 2.93
C GLN A 18 -5.81 -12.18 3.18
N LEU A 19 -5.37 -11.47 2.15
CA LEU A 19 -4.30 -10.48 2.26
C LEU A 19 -4.68 -9.33 3.18
N LEU A 20 -5.90 -8.82 3.06
CA LEU A 20 -6.41 -7.75 3.91
C LEU A 20 -6.56 -8.20 5.37
N ALA A 21 -7.06 -9.42 5.61
CA ALA A 21 -7.16 -9.99 6.95
C ALA A 21 -5.78 -10.13 7.60
N HIS A 22 -4.80 -10.64 6.88
CA HIS A 22 -3.42 -10.76 7.37
C HIS A 22 -2.79 -9.40 7.67
N TYR A 23 -2.99 -8.42 6.78
CA TYR A 23 -2.51 -7.05 6.99
C TYR A 23 -3.15 -6.42 8.24
N TYR A 24 -4.46 -6.61 8.43
CA TYR A 24 -5.20 -6.10 9.58
C TYR A 24 -4.67 -6.66 10.91
N LEU A 25 -4.26 -7.93 10.95
CA LEU A 25 -3.67 -8.53 12.15
C LEU A 25 -2.37 -7.84 12.59
N SER A 26 -1.65 -7.24 11.66
CA SER A 26 -0.40 -6.51 11.93
C SER A 26 -0.62 -5.01 12.24
N HIS A 27 -1.84 -4.49 12.05
CA HIS A 27 -2.17 -3.08 12.18
C HIS A 27 -3.40 -2.87 13.05
N LYS A 28 -3.34 -3.35 14.31
CA LYS A 28 -4.46 -3.28 15.25
C LYS A 28 -4.50 -1.96 16.02
N ASN A 29 -3.36 -1.29 16.18
CA ASN A 29 -3.29 -0.03 16.89
C ASN A 29 -3.82 1.10 16.01
N PRO A 30 -4.83 1.88 16.45
CA PRO A 30 -5.43 2.93 15.63
C PRO A 30 -4.45 4.06 15.27
N VAL A 31 -3.44 4.32 16.09
CA VAL A 31 -2.39 5.31 15.79
C VAL A 31 -1.53 4.81 14.65
N ASN A 32 -1.09 3.55 14.70
CA ASN A 32 -0.33 2.91 13.63
C ASN A 32 -1.13 2.88 12.33
N GLU A 33 -2.41 2.52 12.39
CA GLU A 33 -3.30 2.52 11.23
C GLU A 33 -3.38 3.90 10.55
N ARG A 34 -3.54 4.97 11.33
CA ARG A 34 -3.56 6.36 10.81
C ARG A 34 -2.24 6.77 10.19
N ILE A 35 -1.12 6.40 10.82
CA ILE A 35 0.22 6.66 10.27
C ILE A 35 0.36 5.98 8.91
N HIS A 36 -0.04 4.72 8.80
CA HIS A 36 0.03 3.97 7.55
C HIS A 36 -0.88 4.55 6.47
N PHE A 37 -2.04 5.07 6.84
CA PHE A 37 -2.96 5.74 5.93
C PHE A 37 -2.33 6.90 5.16
N VAL A 38 -1.41 7.60 5.79
CA VAL A 38 -0.69 8.73 5.18
C VAL A 38 0.64 8.29 4.60
N ALA A 39 1.40 7.49 5.34
CA ALA A 39 2.76 7.13 4.97
C ALA A 39 2.82 6.22 3.73
N ILE A 40 1.91 5.25 3.60
CA ILE A 40 1.90 4.31 2.47
C ILE A 40 1.71 5.02 1.11
N PRO A 41 0.72 5.91 0.92
CA PRO A 41 0.62 6.67 -0.31
C PRO A 41 1.84 7.55 -0.60
N LEU A 42 2.43 8.14 0.44
CA LEU A 42 3.63 8.96 0.29
C LEU A 42 4.87 8.11 -0.10
N ILE A 43 5.00 6.90 0.45
CA ILE A 43 6.06 5.97 0.04
C ILE A 43 5.89 5.58 -1.42
N ALA A 44 4.67 5.25 -1.85
CA ALA A 44 4.40 4.90 -3.24
C ALA A 44 4.70 6.07 -4.19
N LEU A 45 4.26 7.29 -3.84
CA LEU A 45 4.53 8.49 -4.62
C LEU A 45 6.03 8.77 -4.73
N SER A 46 6.74 8.72 -3.59
CA SER A 46 8.18 8.98 -3.55
C SER A 46 8.99 7.93 -4.30
N LEU A 47 8.57 6.66 -4.23
CA LEU A 47 9.19 5.59 -5.00
C LEU A 47 9.03 5.80 -6.50
N MET A 48 7.83 6.18 -6.95
CA MET A 48 7.61 6.55 -8.36
C MET A 48 8.49 7.73 -8.76
N GLY A 49 8.62 8.74 -7.91
CA GLY A 49 9.48 9.91 -8.15
C GLY A 49 10.95 9.54 -8.24
N LEU A 50 11.45 8.69 -7.34
CA LEU A 50 12.84 8.21 -7.37
C LEU A 50 13.12 7.39 -8.64
N LEU A 51 12.21 6.49 -9.02
CA LEU A 51 12.32 5.72 -10.25
C LEU A 51 12.30 6.64 -11.49
N SER A 52 11.41 7.62 -11.51
CA SER A 52 11.34 8.62 -12.58
C SER A 52 12.61 9.46 -12.69
N ALA A 53 13.25 9.79 -11.54
CA ALA A 53 14.51 10.51 -11.51
C ALA A 53 15.67 9.71 -12.12
N LEU A 54 15.65 8.38 -11.97
CA LEU A 54 16.61 7.49 -12.63
C LEU A 54 16.34 7.41 -14.14
N HIS A 55 15.10 7.11 -14.49
CA HIS A 55 14.61 7.11 -15.86
C HIS A 55 13.09 7.11 -15.87
N PRO A 56 12.41 7.95 -16.69
CA PRO A 56 10.93 8.03 -16.71
C PRO A 56 10.24 6.69 -16.96
N TRP A 57 10.80 5.85 -17.80
CA TRP A 57 10.24 4.52 -18.10
C TRP A 57 10.21 3.57 -16.91
N LEU A 58 11.09 3.75 -15.92
CA LEU A 58 11.08 2.93 -14.70
C LEU A 58 9.82 3.16 -13.87
N ALA A 59 9.36 4.41 -13.76
CA ALA A 59 8.11 4.72 -13.08
C ALA A 59 6.91 4.12 -13.82
N TYR A 60 6.85 4.22 -15.13
CA TYR A 60 5.79 3.61 -15.93
C TYR A 60 5.81 2.09 -15.87
N ALA A 61 6.97 1.45 -15.91
CA ALA A 61 7.11 0.01 -15.76
C ALA A 61 6.63 -0.47 -14.38
N PHE A 62 6.97 0.26 -13.33
CA PHE A 62 6.51 -0.03 -11.98
C PHE A 62 4.98 0.04 -11.88
N VAL A 63 4.37 1.08 -12.42
CA VAL A 63 2.90 1.23 -12.44
C VAL A 63 2.27 0.11 -13.26
N ALA A 64 2.78 -0.21 -14.44
CA ALA A 64 2.26 -1.28 -15.28
C ALA A 64 2.31 -2.64 -14.59
N ALA A 65 3.42 -2.98 -13.93
CA ALA A 65 3.55 -4.21 -13.14
C ALA A 65 2.56 -4.25 -11.98
N SER A 66 2.38 -3.12 -11.30
CA SER A 66 1.39 -2.97 -10.21
C SER A 66 -0.04 -3.16 -10.73
N MET A 67 -0.36 -2.64 -11.90
CA MET A 67 -1.69 -2.80 -12.52
C MET A 67 -1.99 -4.26 -12.86
N VAL A 68 -1.00 -5.01 -13.36
CA VAL A 68 -1.14 -6.45 -13.60
C VAL A 68 -1.45 -7.20 -12.31
N TYR A 69 -0.78 -6.84 -11.22
CA TYR A 69 -1.05 -7.41 -9.90
C TYR A 69 -2.48 -7.12 -9.43
N TYR A 70 -2.93 -5.86 -9.49
CA TYR A 70 -4.26 -5.47 -9.05
C TYR A 70 -5.38 -6.05 -9.93
N ALA A 71 -5.15 -6.17 -11.23
CA ALA A 71 -6.11 -6.80 -12.16
C ALA A 71 -6.39 -8.26 -11.81
N ARG A 72 -5.39 -8.96 -11.27
CA ARG A 72 -5.54 -10.34 -10.80
C ARG A 72 -6.25 -10.47 -9.46
N LEU A 73 -6.30 -9.40 -8.69
CA LEU A 73 -6.94 -9.41 -7.37
C LEU A 73 -8.42 -9.02 -7.45
N SER A 74 -8.73 -7.89 -8.06
CA SER A 74 -10.09 -7.35 -8.09
C SER A 74 -10.22 -6.24 -9.13
N ALA A 75 -11.32 -6.24 -9.89
CA ALA A 75 -11.62 -5.18 -10.85
C ALA A 75 -11.78 -3.81 -10.17
N VAL A 76 -12.38 -3.77 -8.99
CA VAL A 76 -12.57 -2.53 -8.22
C VAL A 76 -11.21 -1.93 -7.84
N PHE A 77 -10.30 -2.75 -7.30
CA PHE A 77 -8.96 -2.28 -6.95
C PHE A 77 -8.13 -1.91 -8.17
N PHE A 78 -8.27 -2.64 -9.27
CA PHE A 78 -7.62 -2.30 -10.53
C PHE A 78 -8.02 -0.90 -11.00
N VAL A 79 -9.30 -0.60 -11.06
CA VAL A 79 -9.81 0.72 -11.51
C VAL A 79 -9.37 1.81 -10.53
N SER A 80 -9.56 1.60 -9.23
CA SER A 80 -9.21 2.58 -8.21
C SER A 80 -7.70 2.88 -8.22
N MET A 81 -6.87 1.85 -8.29
CA MET A 81 -5.42 2.02 -8.32
C MET A 81 -4.92 2.60 -9.63
N THR A 82 -5.62 2.38 -10.74
CA THR A 82 -5.32 3.06 -12.01
C THR A 82 -5.49 4.57 -11.88
N VAL A 83 -6.60 5.01 -11.31
CA VAL A 83 -6.89 6.44 -11.09
C VAL A 83 -5.85 7.05 -10.13
N ILE A 84 -5.57 6.39 -9.02
CA ILE A 84 -4.59 6.86 -8.03
C ILE A 84 -3.19 6.92 -8.64
N SER A 85 -2.77 5.89 -9.36
CA SER A 85 -1.45 5.86 -10.01
C SER A 85 -1.30 6.93 -11.08
N ALA A 86 -2.36 7.21 -11.85
CA ALA A 86 -2.37 8.30 -12.81
C ALA A 86 -2.21 9.68 -12.11
N ALA A 87 -2.90 9.89 -11.00
CA ALA A 87 -2.76 11.11 -10.20
C ALA A 87 -1.35 11.25 -9.59
N MET A 88 -0.78 10.14 -9.11
CA MET A 88 0.58 10.13 -8.59
C MET A 88 1.63 10.41 -9.67
N LEU A 89 1.49 9.82 -10.85
CA LEU A 89 2.37 10.11 -12.00
C LEU A 89 2.27 11.58 -12.42
N ALA A 90 1.07 12.16 -12.42
CA ALA A 90 0.88 13.58 -12.68
C ALA A 90 1.59 14.45 -11.63
N ALA A 91 1.51 14.08 -10.34
CA ALA A 91 2.21 14.76 -9.26
C ALA A 91 3.73 14.65 -9.41
N VAL A 92 4.26 13.48 -9.74
CA VAL A 92 5.69 13.26 -10.03
C VAL A 92 6.14 14.12 -11.21
N HIS A 93 5.35 14.17 -12.27
CA HIS A 93 5.65 14.99 -13.43
C HIS A 93 5.67 16.50 -13.09
N ALA A 94 4.75 16.94 -12.23
CA ALA A 94 4.70 18.33 -11.75
C ALA A 94 5.90 18.73 -10.89
N MET A 95 6.62 17.78 -10.29
CA MET A 95 7.86 18.06 -9.54
C MET A 95 8.99 18.57 -10.43
N GLY A 96 8.96 18.26 -11.71
CA GLY A 96 9.93 18.73 -12.71
C GLY A 96 11.37 18.42 -12.35
N SER A 97 12.24 19.39 -12.38
CA SER A 97 13.67 19.27 -12.05
C SER A 97 13.95 18.93 -10.58
N HIS A 98 12.96 19.11 -9.70
CA HIS A 98 13.08 18.82 -8.27
C HIS A 98 12.65 17.40 -7.88
N VAL A 99 12.30 16.56 -8.86
CA VAL A 99 11.74 15.22 -8.60
C VAL A 99 12.65 14.35 -7.71
N LEU A 100 13.94 14.35 -7.94
CA LEU A 100 14.88 13.58 -7.12
C LEU A 100 14.90 14.05 -5.68
N TRP A 101 15.07 15.33 -5.47
CA TRP A 101 15.17 15.94 -4.15
C TRP A 101 13.86 15.80 -3.36
N LEU A 102 12.74 16.18 -3.95
CA LEU A 102 11.44 16.09 -3.31
C LEU A 102 11.07 14.65 -2.97
N SER A 103 11.29 13.73 -3.90
CA SER A 103 11.01 12.31 -3.68
C SER A 103 11.90 11.71 -2.61
N ALA A 104 13.18 12.06 -2.56
CA ALA A 104 14.08 11.59 -1.52
C ALA A 104 13.65 12.06 -0.13
N VAL A 105 13.28 13.33 0.02
CA VAL A 105 12.79 13.89 1.29
C VAL A 105 11.48 13.22 1.72
N ILE A 106 10.51 13.10 0.81
CA ILE A 106 9.22 12.44 1.10
C ILE A 106 9.46 10.98 1.51
N PHE A 107 10.33 10.27 0.81
CA PHE A 107 10.66 8.88 1.11
C PHE A 107 11.21 8.71 2.52
N VAL A 108 12.21 9.49 2.88
CA VAL A 108 12.83 9.44 4.22
C VAL A 108 11.81 9.78 5.30
N VAL A 109 11.07 10.86 5.15
CA VAL A 109 10.06 11.28 6.13
C VAL A 109 8.95 10.23 6.27
N ALA A 110 8.44 9.68 5.17
CA ALA A 110 7.41 8.65 5.21
C ALA A 110 7.90 7.37 5.91
N TRP A 111 9.13 6.95 5.68
CA TRP A 111 9.72 5.81 6.39
C TRP A 111 9.94 6.08 7.88
N ILE A 112 10.31 7.29 8.27
CA ILE A 112 10.38 7.66 9.69
C ILE A 112 9.02 7.46 10.35
N PHE A 113 7.92 7.91 9.73
CA PHE A 113 6.57 7.67 10.23
C PHE A 113 6.21 6.19 10.28
N GLN A 114 6.63 5.40 9.29
CA GLN A 114 6.46 3.95 9.32
C GLN A 114 7.13 3.30 10.53
N PHE A 115 8.36 3.66 10.82
CA PHE A 115 9.07 3.14 12.01
C PHE A 115 8.39 3.56 13.31
N ILE A 116 7.89 4.79 13.40
CA ILE A 116 7.10 5.24 14.55
C ILE A 116 5.83 4.38 14.69
N GLY A 117 5.12 4.13 13.61
CA GLY A 117 3.91 3.30 13.60
C GLY A 117 4.21 1.87 14.08
N HIS A 118 5.26 1.24 13.59
CA HIS A 118 5.68 -0.09 14.02
C HIS A 118 6.11 -0.11 15.49
N HIS A 119 6.76 0.93 15.96
CA HIS A 119 7.14 1.05 17.38
C HIS A 119 5.90 1.14 18.28
N VAL A 120 4.90 1.92 17.89
CA VAL A 120 3.62 2.03 18.63
C VAL A 120 2.86 0.70 18.64
N GLU A 121 2.91 -0.06 17.56
CA GLU A 121 2.32 -1.41 17.48
C GLU A 121 3.06 -2.44 18.35
N GLY A 122 4.30 -2.15 18.74
CA GLY A 122 5.16 -3.06 19.49
C GLY A 122 5.77 -4.19 18.65
N ARG A 123 5.76 -4.04 17.32
CA ARG A 123 6.38 -4.97 16.37
C ARG A 123 7.62 -4.38 15.75
N LYS A 124 8.66 -5.20 15.59
CA LYS A 124 9.84 -4.80 14.83
C LYS A 124 9.46 -4.63 13.35
N PRO A 125 9.88 -3.53 12.70
CA PRO A 125 9.71 -3.39 11.28
C PRO A 125 10.48 -4.51 10.57
N SER A 126 9.79 -5.30 9.77
CA SER A 126 10.41 -6.25 8.85
C SER A 126 10.46 -5.61 7.48
N PHE A 127 11.66 -5.27 7.02
CA PHE A 127 11.87 -4.65 5.72
C PHE A 127 11.31 -5.53 4.57
N VAL A 128 11.43 -6.85 4.69
CA VAL A 128 10.90 -7.80 3.70
C VAL A 128 9.37 -7.82 3.69
N GLU A 129 8.73 -7.82 4.85
CA GLU A 129 7.28 -7.75 4.97
C GLU A 129 6.75 -6.40 4.46
N ASP A 130 7.41 -5.30 4.81
CA ASP A 130 7.04 -3.96 4.36
C ASP A 130 7.10 -3.83 2.83
N ILE A 131 8.08 -4.44 2.18
CA ILE A 131 8.15 -4.50 0.72
C ILE A 131 6.98 -5.32 0.16
N GLN A 132 6.67 -6.47 0.74
CA GLN A 132 5.53 -7.31 0.31
C GLN A 132 4.21 -6.54 0.47
N TYR A 133 4.05 -5.77 1.54
CA TYR A 133 2.87 -4.98 1.82
C TYR A 133 2.81 -3.65 1.05
N LEU A 134 3.83 -3.30 0.28
CA LEU A 134 3.81 -2.09 -0.55
C LEU A 134 2.62 -2.08 -1.52
N TRP A 135 2.24 -3.24 -2.05
CA TRP A 135 1.05 -3.37 -2.91
C TRP A 135 -0.24 -3.61 -2.12
N VAL A 136 -0.18 -4.30 -0.99
CA VAL A 136 -1.35 -4.59 -0.16
C VAL A 136 -1.77 -3.36 0.65
N GLY A 137 -0.83 -2.54 1.08
CA GLY A 137 -1.09 -1.35 1.87
C GLY A 137 -2.07 -0.36 1.22
N PRO A 138 -1.89 0.04 -0.04
CA PRO A 138 -2.87 0.89 -0.74
C PRO A 138 -4.26 0.26 -0.83
N ILE A 139 -4.34 -1.05 -1.03
CA ILE A 139 -5.61 -1.79 -1.04
C ILE A 139 -6.28 -1.71 0.34
N PHE A 140 -5.52 -1.88 1.41
CA PHE A 140 -6.01 -1.76 2.78
C PHE A 140 -6.57 -0.36 3.05
N VAL A 141 -5.86 0.68 2.66
CA VAL A 141 -6.32 2.07 2.77
C VAL A 141 -7.64 2.27 2.02
N LEU A 142 -7.72 1.80 0.78
CA LEU A 142 -8.94 1.88 -0.02
C LEU A 142 -10.10 1.09 0.59
N SER A 143 -9.85 -0.10 1.08
CA SER A 143 -10.90 -0.92 1.69
C SER A 143 -11.52 -0.23 2.91
N ARG A 144 -10.70 0.47 3.69
CA ARG A 144 -11.20 1.26 4.82
C ARG A 144 -12.03 2.46 4.38
N LEU A 145 -11.62 3.14 3.32
CA LEU A 145 -12.39 4.25 2.77
C LEU A 145 -13.76 3.80 2.26
N PHE A 146 -13.83 2.67 1.56
CA PHE A 146 -15.09 2.13 1.05
C PHE A 146 -16.02 1.58 2.14
N LEU A 147 -15.47 1.08 3.24
CA LEU A 147 -16.27 0.60 4.36
C LEU A 147 -16.85 1.74 5.23
N HIS A 148 -16.29 2.93 5.15
CA HIS A 148 -16.76 4.12 5.87
C HIS A 148 -17.63 5.03 5.00
N LEU A 149 -17.81 4.70 3.75
CA LEU A 149 -18.73 5.34 2.82
C LEU A 149 -20.07 4.61 2.76
#